data_12d3e332f05d9d8d52488023a47f0016
#
_entry.id   12d3e332f05d9d8d52488023a47f0016
#
_cell.length_a   1.000
_cell.length_b   1.000
_cell.length_c   1.000
_cell.angle_alpha   90.00
_cell.angle_beta   90.00
_cell.angle_gamma   90.00
#
_symmetry.space_group_name_H-M   'P 1'
#
loop_
_entity.id
_entity.type
_entity.pdbx_description
1 polymer ?
#
loop_
_entity_poly.entity_id
_entity_poly.type
_entity_poly.pdbx_seq_one_letter_code
_entity_poly.pdbx_strand_id
1 'polypeptide(L)'
;MILKHPTSSVFVFRRHPGGWRIGLIRHPRFHRMMIPGGHVEPEESCAEAALREVAEETGLAVTLVGPPAAPVPPGYRGRRVAPPWWIAEYRVAGDNHLGEAHVHVDHLYVALADRPAHGDGAARADQAAHQFGWYAAADLAGLDMFDDARLLALALLAGLAGGADRTGAAAALMAGLGQA
;
A
#
# COMPACT_ATOMS: atom_id res chain seq x y z
N MET A 1 -0.92 -24.11 -18.42
CA MET A 1 0.02 -23.06 -17.96
C MET A 1 -0.83 -22.04 -17.20
N ILE A 2 -0.47 -21.66 -15.96
CA ILE A 2 -1.22 -20.64 -15.22
C ILE A 2 -0.63 -19.27 -15.61
N LEU A 3 -1.49 -18.36 -16.04
CA LEU A 3 -1.09 -16.99 -16.36
C LEU A 3 -0.74 -16.24 -15.08
N LYS A 4 0.31 -15.43 -15.14
CA LYS A 4 0.73 -14.53 -14.05
C LYS A 4 0.74 -13.11 -14.58
N HIS A 5 0.16 -12.20 -13.80
CA HIS A 5 0.26 -10.77 -14.12
C HIS A 5 0.68 -9.93 -12.92
N PRO A 6 1.34 -8.78 -13.17
CA PRO A 6 1.73 -7.89 -12.11
C PRO A 6 0.52 -7.15 -11.55
N THR A 7 0.49 -7.03 -10.21
CA THR A 7 -0.38 -6.12 -9.46
C THR A 7 0.45 -5.26 -8.52
N SER A 8 -0.13 -4.20 -8.01
CA SER A 8 0.50 -3.32 -7.03
C SER A 8 -0.48 -2.98 -5.94
N SER A 9 -0.08 -3.20 -4.68
CA SER A 9 -0.87 -2.87 -3.49
C SER A 9 -0.07 -2.02 -2.52
N VAL A 10 -0.74 -1.15 -1.76
CA VAL A 10 -0.06 -0.12 -0.97
C VAL A 10 -0.57 -0.08 0.47
N PHE A 11 0.34 -0.27 1.43
CA PHE A 11 0.12 0.06 2.83
C PHE A 11 0.26 1.58 3.01
N VAL A 12 -0.86 2.30 3.05
CA VAL A 12 -0.89 3.76 3.18
C VAL A 12 -1.02 4.15 4.64
N PHE A 13 -0.07 4.94 5.16
CA PHE A 13 -0.09 5.41 6.53
C PHE A 13 -0.18 6.93 6.63
N ARG A 14 -0.83 7.40 7.70
CA ARG A 14 -0.87 8.82 8.05
C ARG A 14 -0.80 9.00 9.56
N ARG A 15 -0.09 10.04 10.02
CA ARG A 15 -0.05 10.42 11.42
C ARG A 15 -1.28 11.26 11.78
N HIS A 16 -2.01 10.82 12.77
CA HIS A 16 -3.14 11.51 13.40
C HIS A 16 -2.76 11.99 14.82
N PRO A 17 -3.56 12.86 15.45
CA PRO A 17 -3.31 13.27 16.85
C PRO A 17 -3.17 12.11 17.84
N GLY A 18 -3.86 10.99 17.59
CA GLY A 18 -3.80 9.77 18.42
C GLY A 18 -2.80 8.71 17.95
N GLY A 19 -1.87 9.02 17.06
CA GLY A 19 -0.87 8.07 16.55
C GLY A 19 -1.00 7.77 15.05
N TRP A 20 -0.26 6.77 14.59
CA TRP A 20 -0.30 6.35 13.20
C TRP A 20 -1.56 5.52 12.91
N ARG A 21 -2.10 5.70 11.71
CA ARG A 21 -3.24 4.93 11.18
C ARG A 21 -2.94 4.44 9.79
N ILE A 22 -3.51 3.29 9.45
CA ILE A 22 -3.51 2.73 8.11
C ILE A 22 -4.80 3.13 7.38
N GLY A 23 -4.67 3.47 6.10
CA GLY A 23 -5.79 3.69 5.18
C GLY A 23 -6.22 2.38 4.55
N LEU A 24 -7.50 2.06 4.65
CA LEU A 24 -8.10 0.89 4.04
C LEU A 24 -9.33 1.27 3.24
N ILE A 25 -9.58 0.52 2.18
CA ILE A 25 -10.80 0.58 1.37
C ILE A 25 -11.71 -0.60 1.70
N ARG A 26 -13.02 -0.41 1.51
CA ARG A 26 -13.97 -1.52 1.44
C ARG A 26 -14.08 -1.98 -0.01
N HIS A 27 -13.45 -3.10 -0.32
CA HIS A 27 -13.42 -3.60 -1.69
C HIS A 27 -14.83 -4.07 -2.13
N PRO A 28 -15.36 -3.56 -3.26
CA PRO A 28 -16.75 -3.77 -3.64
C PRO A 28 -17.09 -5.24 -3.93
N ARG A 29 -16.15 -6.01 -4.48
CA ARG A 29 -16.35 -7.41 -4.84
C ARG A 29 -16.19 -8.36 -3.66
N PHE A 30 -15.16 -8.14 -2.81
CA PHE A 30 -14.88 -9.02 -1.67
C PHE A 30 -15.67 -8.64 -0.42
N HIS A 31 -16.23 -7.42 -0.37
CA HIS A 31 -16.88 -6.84 0.80
C HIS A 31 -16.00 -6.83 2.06
N ARG A 32 -14.67 -6.92 1.88
CA ARG A 32 -13.65 -6.91 2.91
C ARG A 32 -12.90 -5.60 2.94
N MET A 33 -12.28 -5.32 4.08
CA MET A 33 -11.33 -4.22 4.20
C MET A 33 -9.99 -4.66 3.60
N MET A 34 -9.47 -3.85 2.67
CA MET A 34 -8.24 -4.14 1.93
C MET A 34 -7.36 -2.89 1.87
N ILE A 35 -6.07 -3.10 1.66
CA ILE A 35 -5.19 -2.03 1.22
C ILE A 35 -5.54 -1.66 -0.23
N PRO A 36 -5.44 -0.38 -0.64
CA PRO A 36 -5.67 0.01 -2.03
C PRO A 36 -4.67 -0.65 -2.97
N GLY A 37 -5.12 -0.97 -4.19
CA GLY A 37 -4.28 -1.59 -5.21
C GLY A 37 -5.05 -2.26 -6.33
N GLY A 38 -4.32 -2.57 -7.42
CA GLY A 38 -4.90 -3.17 -8.62
C GLY A 38 -3.85 -3.63 -9.63
N HIS A 39 -4.28 -3.84 -10.85
CA HIS A 39 -3.43 -4.32 -11.94
C HIS A 39 -2.49 -3.24 -12.45
N VAL A 40 -1.29 -3.68 -12.85
CA VAL A 40 -0.31 -2.80 -13.53
C VAL A 40 -0.70 -2.69 -14.99
N GLU A 41 -0.91 -1.48 -15.48
CA GLU A 41 -1.20 -1.21 -16.87
C GLU A 41 0.05 -1.35 -17.78
N PRO A 42 -0.09 -1.59 -19.10
CA PRO A 42 1.05 -1.87 -19.97
C PRO A 42 2.11 -0.76 -20.05
N GLU A 43 1.72 0.49 -19.81
CA GLU A 43 2.61 1.66 -19.99
C GLU A 43 3.15 2.23 -18.66
N GLU A 44 2.91 1.56 -17.55
CA GLU A 44 3.37 2.03 -16.25
C GLU A 44 4.26 0.99 -15.54
N SER A 45 5.08 1.46 -14.61
CA SER A 45 5.80 0.60 -13.67
C SER A 45 4.90 0.23 -12.50
N CYS A 46 5.23 -0.83 -11.77
CA CYS A 46 4.51 -1.21 -10.55
C CYS A 46 4.42 -0.06 -9.51
N ALA A 47 5.45 0.81 -9.45
CA ALA A 47 5.44 1.97 -8.56
C ALA A 47 4.46 3.05 -9.02
N GLU A 48 4.31 3.26 -10.34
CA GLU A 48 3.33 4.18 -10.92
C GLU A 48 1.92 3.64 -10.74
N ALA A 49 1.70 2.34 -10.98
CA ALA A 49 0.43 1.66 -10.67
C ALA A 49 0.03 1.86 -9.21
N ALA A 50 0.96 1.65 -8.27
CA ALA A 50 0.74 1.84 -6.85
C ALA A 50 0.22 3.25 -6.51
N LEU A 51 0.81 4.29 -7.11
CA LEU A 51 0.40 5.68 -6.90
C LEU A 51 -0.96 5.98 -7.55
N ARG A 52 -1.21 5.47 -8.77
CA ARG A 52 -2.48 5.64 -9.49
C ARG A 52 -3.63 4.99 -8.72
N GLU A 53 -3.49 3.72 -8.33
CA GLU A 53 -4.52 2.99 -7.60
C GLU A 53 -4.89 3.66 -6.26
N VAL A 54 -3.90 4.13 -5.50
CA VAL A 54 -4.18 4.90 -4.27
C VAL A 54 -4.99 6.15 -4.59
N ALA A 55 -4.63 6.90 -5.64
CA ALA A 55 -5.34 8.11 -6.01
C ALA A 55 -6.78 7.83 -6.46
N GLU A 56 -7.00 6.80 -7.28
CA GLU A 56 -8.31 6.42 -7.82
C GLU A 56 -9.23 5.87 -6.73
N GLU A 57 -8.72 4.97 -5.88
CA GLU A 57 -9.55 4.30 -4.88
C GLU A 57 -9.80 5.14 -3.62
N THR A 58 -8.87 6.05 -3.28
CA THR A 58 -8.92 6.80 -2.01
C THR A 58 -8.97 8.32 -2.17
N GLY A 59 -8.66 8.85 -3.36
CA GLY A 59 -8.51 10.28 -3.61
C GLY A 59 -7.26 10.91 -2.94
N LEU A 60 -6.33 10.10 -2.41
CA LEU A 60 -5.15 10.59 -1.71
C LEU A 60 -3.96 10.78 -2.66
N ALA A 61 -3.19 11.83 -2.40
CA ALA A 61 -1.81 11.92 -2.85
C ALA A 61 -0.88 11.35 -1.76
N VAL A 62 0.05 10.47 -2.16
CA VAL A 62 0.96 9.80 -1.24
C VAL A 62 2.39 9.83 -1.75
N THR A 63 3.35 9.64 -0.84
CA THR A 63 4.76 9.45 -1.18
C THR A 63 5.17 8.03 -0.81
N LEU A 64 5.70 7.28 -1.77
CA LEU A 64 6.24 5.95 -1.52
C LEU A 64 7.46 6.02 -0.60
N VAL A 65 7.51 5.14 0.39
CA VAL A 65 8.66 4.90 1.26
C VAL A 65 9.25 3.56 0.85
N GLY A 66 10.37 3.59 0.14
CA GLY A 66 11.05 2.38 -0.29
C GLY A 66 11.87 1.73 0.84
N PRO A 67 12.14 0.43 0.77
CA PRO A 67 13.14 -0.22 1.61
C PRO A 67 14.54 0.34 1.27
N PRO A 68 15.54 0.14 2.15
CA PRO A 68 16.93 0.49 1.83
C PRO A 68 17.38 -0.16 0.52
N ALA A 69 17.76 0.67 -0.45
CA ALA A 69 18.13 0.19 -1.78
C ALA A 69 19.64 0.28 -1.98
N ALA A 70 20.20 -0.68 -2.72
CA ALA A 70 21.60 -0.64 -3.12
C ALA A 70 21.89 0.60 -3.96
N PRO A 71 23.07 1.25 -3.79
CA PRO A 71 23.47 2.34 -4.65
C PRO A 71 23.73 1.82 -6.08
N VAL A 72 23.53 2.68 -7.05
CA VAL A 72 23.93 2.41 -8.44
C VAL A 72 25.25 3.10 -8.76
N PRO A 73 26.14 2.49 -9.57
CA PRO A 73 27.41 3.09 -9.92
C PRO A 73 27.23 4.34 -10.80
N PRO A 74 28.19 5.26 -10.81
CA PRO A 74 28.21 6.40 -11.73
C PRO A 74 28.07 5.96 -13.18
N GLY A 75 27.27 6.68 -13.97
CA GLY A 75 27.03 6.38 -15.37
C GLY A 75 25.92 5.36 -15.65
N TYR A 76 25.25 4.84 -14.63
CA TYR A 76 24.06 4.02 -14.84
C TYR A 76 22.96 4.82 -15.55
N ARG A 77 22.47 4.31 -16.70
CA ARG A 77 21.52 5.03 -17.57
C ARG A 77 20.06 4.65 -17.39
N GLY A 78 19.78 3.56 -16.66
CA GLY A 78 18.41 3.12 -16.39
C GLY A 78 17.66 4.11 -15.48
N ARG A 79 16.39 4.39 -15.78
CA ARG A 79 15.51 5.13 -14.85
C ARG A 79 15.24 4.23 -13.65
N ARG A 80 15.57 4.71 -12.45
CA ARG A 80 15.23 4.00 -11.22
C ARG A 80 13.77 4.24 -10.88
N VAL A 81 13.07 3.18 -10.53
CA VAL A 81 11.74 3.22 -9.95
C VAL A 81 11.81 2.81 -8.47
N ALA A 82 10.86 3.23 -7.67
CA ALA A 82 10.80 2.81 -6.28
C ALA A 82 10.64 1.29 -6.19
N PRO A 83 11.51 0.58 -5.45
CA PRO A 83 11.32 -0.86 -5.25
C PRO A 83 10.15 -1.11 -4.29
N PRO A 84 9.42 -2.23 -4.45
CA PRO A 84 8.45 -2.68 -3.45
C PRO A 84 9.17 -3.19 -2.19
N TRP A 85 8.47 -3.29 -1.08
CA TRP A 85 8.96 -3.93 0.14
C TRP A 85 8.92 -5.45 0.02
N TRP A 86 7.90 -5.98 -0.65
CA TRP A 86 7.73 -7.41 -0.92
C TRP A 86 7.15 -7.62 -2.31
N ILE A 87 7.39 -8.81 -2.84
CA ILE A 87 6.68 -9.36 -3.99
C ILE A 87 6.09 -10.68 -3.54
N ALA A 88 4.78 -10.83 -3.68
CA ALA A 88 4.04 -12.03 -3.27
C ALA A 88 3.18 -12.56 -4.42
N GLU A 89 2.91 -13.87 -4.43
CA GLU A 89 2.04 -14.48 -5.41
C GLU A 89 0.71 -14.90 -4.77
N TYR A 90 -0.40 -14.40 -5.34
CA TYR A 90 -1.74 -14.75 -4.91
C TYR A 90 -2.50 -15.44 -6.04
N ARG A 91 -3.04 -16.64 -5.75
CA ARG A 91 -3.94 -17.33 -6.69
C ARG A 91 -5.33 -16.73 -6.57
N VAL A 92 -5.88 -16.32 -7.70
CA VAL A 92 -7.26 -15.81 -7.80
C VAL A 92 -8.08 -16.68 -8.74
N ALA A 93 -9.35 -16.86 -8.43
CA ALA A 93 -10.25 -17.69 -9.24
C ALA A 93 -10.63 -17.03 -10.57
N GLY A 94 -10.51 -15.70 -10.61
CA GLY A 94 -10.81 -14.83 -11.73
C GLY A 94 -11.14 -13.43 -11.21
N ASP A 95 -11.02 -12.41 -12.05
CA ASP A 95 -11.35 -11.03 -11.74
C ASP A 95 -11.96 -10.28 -12.93
N ASN A 96 -11.99 -8.95 -12.89
CA ASN A 96 -12.55 -8.12 -13.95
C ASN A 96 -11.65 -8.06 -15.20
N HIS A 97 -10.36 -8.41 -15.07
CA HIS A 97 -9.40 -8.43 -16.18
C HIS A 97 -9.31 -9.80 -16.83
N LEU A 98 -9.40 -10.87 -16.02
CA LEU A 98 -9.35 -12.24 -16.51
C LEU A 98 -10.36 -13.12 -15.76
N GLY A 99 -11.36 -13.64 -16.49
CA GLY A 99 -12.41 -14.49 -15.90
C GLY A 99 -11.94 -15.87 -15.46
N GLU A 100 -10.73 -16.30 -15.85
CA GLU A 100 -10.14 -17.60 -15.52
C GLU A 100 -9.21 -17.51 -14.31
N ALA A 101 -8.94 -18.66 -13.68
CA ALA A 101 -7.99 -18.75 -12.58
C ALA A 101 -6.56 -18.37 -13.01
N HIS A 102 -5.95 -17.45 -12.29
CA HIS A 102 -4.61 -16.93 -12.57
C HIS A 102 -3.86 -16.57 -11.30
N VAL A 103 -2.68 -15.99 -11.44
CA VAL A 103 -1.82 -15.58 -10.32
C VAL A 103 -1.51 -14.09 -10.43
N HIS A 104 -1.81 -13.34 -9.39
CA HIS A 104 -1.30 -11.99 -9.20
C HIS A 104 0.12 -12.07 -8.63
N VAL A 105 1.07 -11.42 -9.30
CA VAL A 105 2.40 -11.15 -8.77
C VAL A 105 2.35 -9.76 -8.17
N ASP A 106 1.99 -9.70 -6.89
CA ASP A 106 1.69 -8.44 -6.21
C ASP A 106 2.94 -7.77 -5.66
N HIS A 107 3.15 -6.51 -6.06
CA HIS A 107 4.24 -5.64 -5.63
C HIS A 107 3.72 -4.78 -4.46
N LEU A 108 4.10 -5.15 -3.24
CA LEU A 108 3.62 -4.53 -2.01
C LEU A 108 4.49 -3.31 -1.66
N TYR A 109 3.87 -2.14 -1.69
CA TYR A 109 4.49 -0.87 -1.36
C TYR A 109 4.05 -0.35 0.00
N VAL A 110 4.84 0.56 0.55
CA VAL A 110 4.48 1.37 1.72
C VAL A 110 4.50 2.84 1.30
N ALA A 111 3.50 3.59 1.73
CA ALA A 111 3.38 5.01 1.44
C ALA A 111 2.93 5.82 2.65
N LEU A 112 3.33 7.08 2.67
CA LEU A 112 2.86 8.07 3.62
C LEU A 112 1.95 9.07 2.91
N ALA A 113 0.72 9.22 3.40
CA ALA A 113 -0.18 10.26 2.94
C ALA A 113 0.23 11.61 3.53
N ASP A 114 0.17 12.66 2.71
CA ASP A 114 0.41 14.02 3.15
C ASP A 114 -0.65 14.47 4.16
N ARG A 115 -0.24 15.33 5.09
CA ARG A 115 -1.22 16.07 5.88
C ARG A 115 -1.99 17.00 4.92
N PRO A 116 -3.33 17.01 4.97
CA PRO A 116 -4.07 18.01 4.24
C PRO A 116 -3.64 19.39 4.71
N ALA A 117 -3.46 20.30 3.77
CA ALA A 117 -3.03 21.67 4.06
C ALA A 117 -4.06 22.44 4.93
N HIS A 118 -5.32 22.05 4.90
CA HIS A 118 -6.41 22.63 5.70
C HIS A 118 -7.50 21.59 5.99
N GLY A 119 -7.81 21.41 7.28
CA GLY A 119 -8.93 20.59 7.75
C GLY A 119 -8.69 19.07 7.68
N ASP A 120 -9.57 18.31 8.29
CA ASP A 120 -9.60 16.85 8.14
C ASP A 120 -9.76 16.54 6.65
N GLY A 121 -8.63 16.27 5.99
CA GLY A 121 -8.65 15.83 4.61
C GLY A 121 -9.42 14.53 4.51
N ALA A 122 -10.72 14.64 4.47
CA ALA A 122 -11.47 13.73 3.65
C ALA A 122 -10.70 13.73 2.31
N ALA A 123 -10.10 12.60 1.93
CA ALA A 123 -9.91 12.31 0.54
C ALA A 123 -11.07 13.00 -0.18
N ARG A 124 -10.84 13.64 -1.31
CA ARG A 124 -11.99 14.20 -2.04
C ARG A 124 -12.95 13.04 -2.19
N ALA A 125 -13.89 12.91 -1.25
CA ALA A 125 -14.80 11.77 -1.16
C ALA A 125 -15.65 11.64 -2.43
N ASP A 126 -15.73 12.73 -3.18
CA ASP A 126 -16.30 12.84 -4.53
C ASP A 126 -15.41 12.24 -5.64
N GLN A 127 -14.13 11.96 -5.35
CA GLN A 127 -13.17 11.40 -6.31
C GLN A 127 -12.72 9.96 -5.94
N ALA A 128 -13.05 9.47 -4.75
CA ALA A 128 -12.72 8.10 -4.34
C ALA A 128 -13.70 7.10 -4.97
N ALA A 129 -13.16 6.09 -5.65
CA ALA A 129 -13.96 5.00 -6.22
C ALA A 129 -14.56 4.08 -5.15
N HIS A 130 -13.97 4.05 -3.94
CA HIS A 130 -14.33 3.12 -2.87
C HIS A 130 -14.53 3.82 -1.53
N GLN A 131 -15.31 3.17 -0.65
CA GLN A 131 -15.43 3.61 0.74
C GLN A 131 -14.05 3.46 1.42
N PHE A 132 -13.47 4.58 1.85
CA PHE A 132 -12.15 4.66 2.45
C PHE A 132 -12.23 5.10 3.92
N GLY A 133 -11.32 4.58 4.77
CA GLY A 133 -11.21 4.96 6.18
C GLY A 133 -9.81 4.79 6.76
N TRP A 134 -9.56 5.50 7.87
CA TRP A 134 -8.32 5.43 8.64
C TRP A 134 -8.51 4.61 9.92
N TYR A 135 -7.66 3.60 10.14
CA TYR A 135 -7.77 2.63 11.22
C TYR A 135 -6.51 2.61 12.07
N ALA A 136 -6.65 2.60 13.38
CA ALA A 136 -5.54 2.36 14.31
C ALA A 136 -5.24 0.86 14.40
N ALA A 137 -4.08 0.49 14.95
CA ALA A 137 -3.72 -0.92 15.14
C ALA A 137 -4.77 -1.71 15.94
N ALA A 138 -5.37 -1.10 16.96
CA ALA A 138 -6.40 -1.73 17.78
C ALA A 138 -7.69 -2.04 17.00
N ASP A 139 -8.00 -1.29 15.96
CA ASP A 139 -9.21 -1.46 15.16
C ASP A 139 -9.11 -2.70 14.26
N LEU A 140 -7.88 -3.07 13.83
CA LEU A 140 -7.66 -4.10 12.81
C LEU A 140 -8.14 -5.49 13.24
N ALA A 141 -8.15 -5.80 14.53
CA ALA A 141 -8.60 -7.09 15.04
C ALA A 141 -10.09 -7.36 14.77
N GLY A 142 -10.90 -6.30 14.72
CA GLY A 142 -12.35 -6.39 14.48
C GLY A 142 -12.76 -6.27 13.01
N LEU A 143 -11.83 -6.04 12.08
CA LEU A 143 -12.14 -5.87 10.67
C LEU A 143 -12.14 -7.22 9.94
N ASP A 144 -13.05 -7.39 8.99
CA ASP A 144 -12.97 -8.49 8.00
C ASP A 144 -11.95 -8.09 6.93
N MET A 145 -10.73 -8.60 7.06
CA MET A 145 -9.61 -8.38 6.14
C MET A 145 -8.76 -9.65 6.02
N PHE A 146 -7.90 -9.72 5.01
CA PHE A 146 -6.98 -10.84 4.83
C PHE A 146 -5.91 -10.86 5.94
N ASP A 147 -5.61 -12.04 6.46
CA ASP A 147 -4.73 -12.19 7.64
C ASP A 147 -3.29 -11.79 7.36
N ASP A 148 -2.77 -12.04 6.17
CA ASP A 148 -1.43 -11.63 5.73
C ASP A 148 -1.31 -10.10 5.65
N ALA A 149 -2.31 -9.42 5.08
CA ALA A 149 -2.36 -7.96 5.06
C ALA A 149 -2.47 -7.37 6.48
N ARG A 150 -3.26 -8.00 7.37
CA ARG A 150 -3.38 -7.62 8.78
C ARG A 150 -2.04 -7.76 9.50
N LEU A 151 -1.34 -8.89 9.31
CA LEU A 151 -0.04 -9.16 9.92
C LEU A 151 0.98 -8.10 9.55
N LEU A 152 1.13 -7.81 8.25
CA LEU A 152 2.05 -6.78 7.77
C LEU A 152 1.66 -5.38 8.25
N ALA A 153 0.36 -5.05 8.22
CA ALA A 153 -0.13 -3.75 8.71
C ALA A 153 0.22 -3.51 10.18
N LEU A 154 0.04 -4.52 11.04
CA LEU A 154 0.36 -4.42 12.48
C LEU A 154 1.86 -4.25 12.70
N ALA A 155 2.70 -5.02 12.00
CA ALA A 155 4.16 -4.90 12.11
C ALA A 155 4.66 -3.52 11.65
N LEU A 156 4.12 -3.00 10.53
CA LEU A 156 4.46 -1.67 10.02
C LEU A 156 3.99 -0.56 10.97
N LEU A 157 2.78 -0.66 11.53
CA LEU A 157 2.27 0.30 12.53
C LEU A 157 3.13 0.31 13.81
N ALA A 158 3.56 -0.87 14.27
CA ALA A 158 4.46 -0.98 15.43
C ALA A 158 5.81 -0.27 15.17
N GLY A 159 6.40 -0.46 13.99
CA GLY A 159 7.62 0.24 13.59
C GLY A 159 7.44 1.76 13.58
N LEU A 160 6.34 2.25 13.01
CA LEU A 160 6.04 3.68 12.95
C LEU A 160 5.74 4.30 14.32
N ALA A 161 5.21 3.52 15.28
CA ALA A 161 4.88 3.99 16.64
C ALA A 161 6.13 4.44 17.42
N GLY A 162 7.32 3.96 17.08
CA GLY A 162 8.60 4.36 17.67
C GLY A 162 9.03 5.81 17.43
N GLY A 163 8.20 6.65 16.78
CA GLY A 163 8.39 8.09 16.68
C GLY A 163 9.14 8.56 15.43
N ALA A 164 9.22 7.77 14.39
CA ALA A 164 9.84 8.16 13.12
C ALA A 164 9.08 9.33 12.47
N ASP A 165 9.83 10.36 12.06
CA ASP A 165 9.38 11.33 11.08
C ASP A 165 9.46 10.72 9.66
N ARG A 166 9.09 11.49 8.63
CA ARG A 166 9.17 11.00 7.23
C ARG A 166 10.58 10.56 6.82
N THR A 167 11.61 11.16 7.39
CA THR A 167 13.02 10.90 7.06
C THR A 167 13.50 9.58 7.67
N GLY A 168 13.00 9.23 8.87
CA GLY A 168 13.30 7.98 9.57
C GLY A 168 12.33 6.84 9.27
N ALA A 169 11.28 7.07 8.47
CA ALA A 169 10.21 6.10 8.27
C ALA A 169 10.70 4.73 7.76
N ALA A 170 11.60 4.70 6.79
CA ALA A 170 12.12 3.44 6.25
C ALA A 170 12.85 2.60 7.32
N ALA A 171 13.70 3.24 8.14
CA ALA A 171 14.42 2.56 9.22
C ALA A 171 13.46 2.08 10.32
N ALA A 172 12.44 2.89 10.67
CA ALA A 172 11.44 2.53 11.66
C ALA A 172 10.56 1.36 11.20
N LEU A 173 10.16 1.35 9.94
CA LEU A 173 9.42 0.24 9.32
C LEU A 173 10.25 -1.05 9.35
N MET A 174 11.52 -0.99 9.00
CA MET A 174 12.43 -2.15 9.10
C MET A 174 12.54 -2.68 10.53
N ALA A 175 12.67 -1.80 11.51
CA ALA A 175 12.74 -2.19 12.93
C ALA A 175 11.45 -2.90 13.39
N GLY A 176 10.28 -2.44 12.96
CA GLY A 176 8.99 -3.09 13.27
C GLY A 176 8.88 -4.49 12.69
N LEU A 177 9.34 -4.68 11.46
CA LEU A 177 9.32 -6.00 10.79
C LEU A 177 10.28 -7.01 11.43
N GLY A 178 11.36 -6.56 12.05
CA GLY A 178 12.31 -7.44 12.73
C GLY A 178 11.86 -7.92 14.12
N GLN A 179 10.72 -7.43 14.63
CA GLN A 179 10.15 -7.78 15.93
C GLN A 179 8.87 -8.64 15.84
N ALA A 180 8.37 -8.86 14.63
CA ALA A 180 7.19 -9.68 14.36
C ALA A 180 7.62 -11.10 13.97
#